data_373ee8b102a144e4fe137c8f3ac22ed4
#
_entry.id   373ee8b102a144e4fe137c8f3ac22ed4
#
_cell.length_a   1.000
_cell.length_b   1.000
_cell.length_c   1.000
_cell.angle_alpha   90.00
_cell.angle_beta   90.00
_cell.angle_gamma   90.00
#
_symmetry.space_group_name_H-M   'P 1'
#
loop_
_entity.id
_entity.type
_entity.pdbx_description
1 polymer ?
#
loop_
_entity_poly.entity_id
_entity_poly.type
_entity_poly.pdbx_seq_one_letter_code
_entity_poly.pdbx_strand_id
1 'polypeptide(L)' 'MKPNELREMNLSELKLKENDLLEEVFNLRFQKSTNRLENPMKIREAKKDIARVKTIIKEKELTAKKK' A
#
# COMPACT_ATOMS: atom_id res chain seq x y z
N MET A 1 8.32 1.08 4.00
CA MET A 1 7.34 1.65 4.96
C MET A 1 7.38 0.87 6.27
N LYS A 2 7.49 1.57 7.38
CA LYS A 2 7.54 0.92 8.68
C LYS A 2 6.14 0.75 9.25
N PRO A 3 5.81 -0.40 9.84
CA PRO A 3 4.48 -0.62 10.41
C PRO A 3 4.09 0.43 11.48
N ASN A 4 5.06 0.92 12.25
CA ASN A 4 4.79 1.93 13.27
C ASN A 4 4.27 3.23 12.67
N GLU A 5 4.81 3.64 11.54
CA GLU A 5 4.37 4.85 10.85
C GLU A 5 2.93 4.69 10.37
N LEU A 6 2.60 3.51 9.86
CA LEU A 6 1.26 3.23 9.38
C LEU A 6 0.24 3.23 10.52
N ARG A 7 0.63 2.72 11.68
CA ARG A 7 -0.27 2.67 12.83
C ARG A 7 -0.58 4.04 13.41
N GLU A 8 0.29 5.02 13.20
CA GLU A 8 0.07 6.38 13.63
C GLU A 8 -0.91 7.14 12.73
N MET A 9 -1.13 6.65 11.52
CA MET A 9 -2.07 7.28 10.59
C MET A 9 -3.52 6.93 10.92
N ASN A 10 -4.44 7.87 10.67
CA ASN A 10 -5.86 7.57 10.81
C ASN A 10 -6.37 6.81 9.58
N LEU A 11 -7.62 6.32 9.65
CA LEU A 11 -8.18 5.51 8.55
C LEU A 11 -8.22 6.26 7.24
N SER A 12 -8.56 7.55 7.26
CA SER A 12 -8.60 8.35 6.03
C SER A 12 -7.24 8.43 5.37
N GLU A 13 -6.20 8.68 6.16
CA GLU A 13 -4.83 8.76 5.64
C GLU A 13 -4.38 7.41 5.09
N LEU A 14 -4.72 6.32 5.78
CA LEU A 14 -4.36 4.98 5.33
C LEU A 14 -5.04 4.63 4.00
N LYS A 15 -6.29 5.01 3.83
CA LYS A 15 -7.01 4.76 2.58
C LYS A 15 -6.42 5.56 1.43
N LEU A 16 -6.02 6.80 1.68
CA LEU A 16 -5.33 7.59 0.67
C LEU A 16 -3.98 6.96 0.31
N LYS A 17 -3.25 6.49 1.32
CA LYS A 17 -1.97 5.82 1.09
C LYS A 17 -2.15 4.55 0.25
N GLU A 18 -3.19 3.78 0.53
CA GLU A 18 -3.50 2.58 -0.25
C GLU A 18 -3.76 2.93 -1.71
N ASN A 19 -4.57 3.98 -1.97
CA ASN A 19 -4.84 4.41 -3.33
C ASN A 19 -3.58 4.84 -4.06
N ASP A 20 -2.71 5.60 -3.38
CA ASP A 20 -1.45 6.03 -3.97
C ASP A 20 -0.58 4.83 -4.36
N LEU A 21 -0.51 3.84 -3.49
CA LEU A 21 0.27 2.62 -3.74
C LEU A 21 -0.33 1.79 -4.87
N LEU A 22 -1.66 1.74 -4.97
CA LEU A 22 -2.32 1.03 -6.08
C LEU A 22 -2.02 1.69 -7.41
N GLU A 23 -2.03 3.03 -7.47
CA GLU A 23 -1.64 3.75 -8.67
C GLU A 23 -0.18 3.48 -9.03
N GLU A 24 0.69 3.46 -8.04
CA GLU A 24 2.11 3.17 -8.25
C GLU A 24 2.29 1.79 -8.86
N VAL A 25 1.60 0.77 -8.32
CA VAL A 25 1.67 -0.60 -8.86
C VAL A 25 1.15 -0.64 -10.29
N PHE A 26 0.05 0.06 -10.55
CA PHE A 26 -0.52 0.12 -11.89
C PHE A 26 0.50 0.71 -12.88
N ASN A 27 1.12 1.81 -12.52
CA ASN A 27 2.12 2.46 -13.35
C ASN A 27 3.34 1.56 -13.58
N LEU A 28 3.81 0.88 -12.54
CA LEU A 28 4.94 -0.03 -12.65
C LEU A 28 4.63 -1.21 -13.56
N ARG A 29 3.41 -1.75 -13.48
CA ARG A 29 2.98 -2.82 -14.37
C ARG A 29 2.90 -2.36 -15.82
N PHE A 30 2.45 -1.14 -16.04
CA PHE A 30 2.42 -0.54 -17.36
C PHE A 30 3.82 -0.41 -17.92
N GLN A 31 4.77 0.07 -17.13
CA GLN A 31 6.18 0.18 -17.52
C GLN A 31 6.76 -1.18 -17.88
N LYS A 32 6.42 -2.21 -17.11
CA LYS A 32 6.89 -3.56 -17.38
C LYS A 32 6.36 -4.06 -18.72
N SER A 33 5.10 -3.80 -19.03
CA SER A 33 4.50 -4.27 -20.29
C SER A 33 5.10 -3.56 -21.51
N THR A 34 5.65 -2.37 -21.33
CA THR A 34 6.31 -1.63 -22.39
C THR A 34 7.84 -1.80 -22.39
N ASN A 35 8.35 -2.73 -21.58
CA ASN A 35 9.78 -3.00 -21.42
C ASN A 35 10.59 -1.79 -20.95
N ARG A 36 9.95 -0.86 -20.21
CA ARG A 36 10.62 0.33 -19.67
C ARG A 36 10.99 0.19 -18.21
N LEU A 37 10.58 -0.89 -17.57
CA LEU A 37 10.86 -1.10 -16.14
C LEU A 37 12.26 -1.64 -15.97
N GLU A 38 13.12 -0.85 -15.35
CA GLU A 38 14.51 -1.22 -15.11
C GLU A 38 14.68 -2.13 -13.90
N ASN A 39 13.79 -2.00 -12.91
CA ASN A 39 13.91 -2.75 -11.67
C ASN A 39 12.59 -3.42 -11.28
N PRO A 40 12.43 -4.73 -11.58
CA PRO A 40 11.19 -5.44 -11.25
C PRO A 40 10.96 -5.59 -9.73
N MET A 41 12.00 -5.36 -8.92
CA MET A 41 11.85 -5.39 -7.46
C MET A 41 10.90 -4.32 -6.95
N LYS A 42 10.77 -3.21 -7.67
CA LYS A 42 9.86 -2.13 -7.26
C LYS A 42 8.41 -2.59 -7.20
N ILE A 43 8.01 -3.47 -8.11
CA ILE A 43 6.65 -4.02 -8.10
C ILE A 43 6.43 -4.84 -6.84
N ARG A 44 7.40 -5.66 -6.46
CA ARG A 44 7.32 -6.49 -5.25
C ARG A 44 7.24 -5.63 -4.00
N GLU A 45 8.07 -4.59 -3.92
CA GLU A 45 8.06 -3.68 -2.79
C GLU A 45 6.73 -2.95 -2.66
N ALA A 46 6.20 -2.45 -3.76
CA ALA A 46 4.91 -1.77 -3.76
C ALA A 46 3.79 -2.71 -3.31
N LYS A 47 3.79 -3.97 -3.78
CA LYS A 47 2.81 -4.96 -3.36
C LYS A 47 2.90 -5.26 -1.87
N LYS A 48 4.11 -5.35 -1.33
CA LYS A 48 4.32 -5.57 0.10
C LYS A 48 3.79 -4.39 0.90
N ASP A 49 4.04 -3.18 0.45
CA ASP A 49 3.55 -1.99 1.11
C ASP A 49 2.04 -1.94 1.12
N ILE A 50 1.40 -2.28 -0.01
CA ILE A 50 -0.06 -2.36 -0.09
C ILE A 50 -0.60 -3.36 0.91
N ALA A 51 0.02 -4.54 0.99
CA ALA A 51 -0.40 -5.58 1.93
C ALA A 51 -0.33 -5.09 3.38
N ARG A 52 0.75 -4.38 3.72
CA ARG A 52 0.91 -3.80 5.06
C ARG A 52 -0.17 -2.78 5.37
N VAL A 53 -0.42 -1.87 4.43
CA VAL A 53 -1.44 -0.84 4.61
C VAL A 53 -2.82 -1.47 4.76
N LYS A 54 -3.16 -2.45 3.94
CA LYS A 54 -4.43 -3.16 4.04
C LYS A 54 -4.59 -3.85 5.40
N THR A 55 -3.54 -4.48 5.89
CA THR A 55 -3.54 -5.15 7.18
C THR A 55 -3.83 -4.16 8.30
N ILE A 56 -3.14 -3.01 8.28
CA ILE A 56 -3.32 -1.99 9.31
C ILE A 56 -4.72 -1.39 9.23
N ILE A 57 -5.24 -1.15 8.04
CA ILE A 57 -6.61 -0.66 7.87
C ILE A 57 -7.60 -1.63 8.50
N LYS A 58 -7.44 -2.91 8.21
CA LYS A 58 -8.31 -3.94 8.76
C LYS A 58 -8.23 -4.00 10.28
N GLU A 59 -7.02 -3.91 10.84
CA GLU A 59 -6.83 -3.88 12.28
C GLU A 59 -7.58 -2.71 12.92
N LYS A 60 -7.48 -1.53 12.33
CA LYS A 60 -8.14 -0.33 12.85
C LYS A 60 -9.66 -0.43 12.73
N GLU A 61 -10.16 -0.98 11.63
CA GLU A 61 -11.60 -1.18 11.45
C GLU A 61 -12.14 -2.17 12.47
N LEU A 62 -11.42 -3.25 12.73
CA LEU A 62 -11.82 -4.24 13.74
C LEU A 62 -11.83 -3.64 15.13
N THR A 63 -10.83 -2.83 15.46
CA THR A 63 -10.75 -2.16 16.75
C THR A 63 -11.92 -1.19 16.91
N ALA A 64 -12.27 -0.46 15.87
CA ALA A 64 -13.40 0.46 15.91
C ALA A 64 -14.73 -0.27 16.11
N LYS A 65 -14.87 -1.45 15.50
CA LYS A 65 -16.11 -2.25 15.62
C LYS A 65 -16.28 -2.91 17.00
N LYS A 66 -15.19 -3.07 17.74
CA LYS A 66 -15.24 -3.69 19.05
C LYS A 66 -15.75 -2.75 20.14
N LYS A 67 -15.98 -1.53 19.83
CA LYS A 67 -16.58 -0.58 20.75
C LYS A 67 -18.10 -0.63 20.60
#